data_fc5a111238136688d4efa1b1a5f6cf57
#
_entry.id   fc5a111238136688d4efa1b1a5f6cf57
#
_cell.length_a   1.000
_cell.length_b   1.000
_cell.length_c   1.000
_cell.angle_alpha   90.00
_cell.angle_beta   90.00
_cell.angle_gamma   90.00
#
_symmetry.space_group_name_H-M   'P 1'
#
loop_
_entity.id
_entity.type
_entity.pdbx_description
1 polymer ?
#
loop_
_entity_poly.entity_id
_entity_poly.type
_entity_poly.pdbx_seq_one_letter_code
_entity_poly.pdbx_strand_id
1 'polypeptide(L)'
;MPPVPVRRLLSVAVAGFSGLLGLGLIFGAYTAGPGVRVPFAVVVFGVQLLFVFAWTMAVRPPALPVVAAVAVVVAGAADAAAALPRIAALGPLGYVAAAGFVVGVLGQLVRRKDRARVTDSLGATLLIVVGVVAFASLVVLSRIPIGTQASHVCLAATAVALAVARLTDAVLPWPRMAPQVPRGAAGVVAG
;
A
#
# COMPACT_ATOMS: atom_id res chain seq x y z
N MET A 1 -24.21 -21.30 2.89
CA MET A 1 -22.89 -21.42 2.23
C MET A 1 -21.90 -21.99 3.25
N PRO A 2 -21.07 -22.99 2.90
CA PRO A 2 -20.08 -23.52 3.83
C PRO A 2 -19.04 -22.43 4.15
N PRO A 3 -18.53 -22.38 5.38
CA PRO A 3 -17.58 -21.36 5.81
C PRO A 3 -16.23 -21.56 5.09
N VAL A 4 -15.64 -20.47 4.59
CA VAL A 4 -14.34 -20.52 3.92
C VAL A 4 -13.25 -20.92 4.93
N PRO A 5 -12.43 -21.96 4.64
CA PRO A 5 -11.41 -22.42 5.59
C PRO A 5 -10.29 -21.39 5.77
N VAL A 6 -9.83 -21.20 7.00
CA VAL A 6 -8.62 -20.39 7.29
C VAL A 6 -7.39 -21.20 6.86
N ARG A 7 -6.63 -20.66 5.90
CA ARG A 7 -5.37 -21.27 5.44
C ARG A 7 -4.22 -20.86 6.36
N ARG A 8 -3.93 -21.67 7.36
CA ARG A 8 -2.88 -21.36 8.38
C ARG A 8 -1.53 -21.01 7.77
N LEU A 9 -1.06 -21.77 6.79
CA LEU A 9 0.20 -21.49 6.10
C LEU A 9 0.20 -20.12 5.42
N LEU A 10 -0.91 -19.73 4.80
CA LEU A 10 -1.04 -18.42 4.19
C LEU A 10 -1.03 -17.29 5.24
N SER A 11 -1.69 -17.49 6.38
CA SER A 11 -1.69 -16.50 7.47
C SER A 11 -0.29 -16.31 8.04
N VAL A 12 0.46 -17.38 8.27
CA VAL A 12 1.85 -17.33 8.75
C VAL A 12 2.77 -16.71 7.70
N ALA A 13 2.62 -17.06 6.42
CA ALA A 13 3.39 -16.47 5.34
C ALA A 13 3.14 -14.95 5.21
N VAL A 14 1.89 -14.52 5.32
CA VAL A 14 1.54 -13.09 5.31
C VAL A 14 2.12 -12.37 6.53
N ALA A 15 2.07 -12.98 7.72
CA ALA A 15 2.69 -12.41 8.93
C ALA A 15 4.21 -12.22 8.75
N GLY A 16 4.90 -13.26 8.28
CA GLY A 16 6.34 -13.21 8.01
C GLY A 16 6.70 -12.16 6.96
N PHE A 17 5.97 -12.13 5.85
CA PHE A 17 6.18 -11.14 4.79
C PHE A 17 5.93 -9.70 5.28
N SER A 18 4.88 -9.46 6.05
CA SER A 18 4.58 -8.13 6.62
C SER A 18 5.69 -7.67 7.56
N GLY A 19 6.21 -8.58 8.40
CA GLY A 19 7.33 -8.30 9.29
C GLY A 19 8.61 -7.95 8.52
N LEU A 20 8.98 -8.77 7.53
CA LEU A 20 10.16 -8.54 6.68
C LEU A 20 10.05 -7.24 5.89
N LEU A 21 8.88 -6.94 5.33
CA LEU A 21 8.64 -5.70 4.59
C LEU A 21 8.77 -4.48 5.51
N GLY A 22 8.17 -4.54 6.71
CA GLY A 22 8.30 -3.48 7.71
C GLY A 22 9.74 -3.24 8.13
N LEU A 23 10.49 -4.30 8.43
CA LEU A 23 11.91 -4.22 8.77
C LEU A 23 12.74 -3.67 7.59
N GLY A 24 12.47 -4.11 6.37
CA GLY A 24 13.15 -3.61 5.17
C GLY A 24 12.93 -2.11 4.95
N LEU A 25 11.70 -1.63 5.15
CA LEU A 25 11.39 -0.20 5.04
C LEU A 25 12.04 0.61 6.18
N ILE A 26 12.02 0.11 7.42
CA ILE A 26 12.67 0.75 8.56
C ILE A 26 14.18 0.85 8.32
N PHE A 27 14.82 -0.26 7.91
CA PHE A 27 16.25 -0.27 7.63
C PHE A 27 16.60 0.64 6.46
N GLY A 28 15.81 0.62 5.38
CA GLY A 28 15.95 1.52 4.24
C GLY A 28 15.85 2.99 4.65
N ALA A 29 14.86 3.34 5.49
CA ALA A 29 14.71 4.69 6.00
C ALA A 29 15.85 5.11 6.93
N TYR A 30 16.39 4.18 7.74
CA TYR A 30 17.50 4.43 8.65
C TYR A 30 18.81 4.69 7.89
N THR A 31 19.06 3.95 6.82
CA THR A 31 20.25 4.10 5.97
C THR A 31 20.15 5.27 5.01
N ALA A 32 18.94 5.81 4.78
CA ALA A 32 18.70 6.98 3.96
C ALA A 32 19.09 8.27 4.68
N GLY A 33 20.38 8.54 4.82
CA GLY A 33 20.89 9.83 5.28
C GLY A 33 20.49 10.97 4.33
N PRO A 34 20.67 12.25 4.73
CA PRO A 34 20.26 13.41 3.94
C PRO A 34 20.76 13.46 2.49
N GLY A 35 21.84 12.71 2.18
CA GLY A 35 22.43 12.58 0.84
C GLY A 35 21.96 11.37 0.03
N VAL A 36 21.30 10.39 0.64
CA VAL A 36 21.02 9.06 0.05
C VAL A 36 19.52 8.88 -0.25
N ARG A 37 18.92 9.88 -0.91
CA ARG A 37 17.47 9.96 -1.15
C ARG A 37 17.00 8.96 -2.23
N VAL A 38 17.75 8.87 -3.31
CA VAL A 38 17.36 8.07 -4.49
C VAL A 38 17.32 6.57 -4.19
N PRO A 39 18.31 5.97 -3.53
CA PRO A 39 18.25 4.56 -3.19
C PRO A 39 17.01 4.18 -2.34
N PHE A 40 16.66 5.00 -1.36
CA PHE A 40 15.45 4.75 -0.56
C PHE A 40 14.16 4.90 -1.39
N ALA A 41 14.08 5.91 -2.27
CA ALA A 41 12.96 6.07 -3.19
C ALA A 41 12.82 4.85 -4.13
N VAL A 42 13.93 4.27 -4.60
CA VAL A 42 13.90 3.04 -5.41
C VAL A 42 13.34 1.86 -4.62
N VAL A 43 13.71 1.72 -3.35
CA VAL A 43 13.14 0.67 -2.47
C VAL A 43 11.64 0.89 -2.29
N VAL A 44 11.21 2.13 -2.00
CA VAL A 44 9.80 2.48 -1.84
C VAL A 44 9.04 2.23 -3.13
N PHE A 45 9.60 2.59 -4.29
CA PHE A 45 9.01 2.29 -5.60
C PHE A 45 8.81 0.78 -5.81
N GLY A 46 9.79 -0.04 -5.45
CA GLY A 46 9.65 -1.50 -5.49
C GLY A 46 8.48 -2.00 -4.63
N VAL A 47 8.33 -1.46 -3.42
CA VAL A 47 7.20 -1.78 -2.53
C VAL A 47 5.87 -1.32 -3.13
N GLN A 48 5.83 -0.14 -3.74
CA GLN A 48 4.63 0.37 -4.44
C GLN A 48 4.23 -0.55 -5.60
N LEU A 49 5.19 -1.03 -6.40
CA LEU A 49 4.91 -1.98 -7.47
C LEU A 49 4.32 -3.29 -6.93
N LEU A 50 4.86 -3.83 -5.85
CA LEU A 50 4.29 -5.00 -5.17
C LEU A 50 2.87 -4.72 -4.65
N PHE A 51 2.64 -3.54 -4.08
CA PHE A 51 1.31 -3.12 -3.63
C PHE A 51 0.33 -3.03 -4.80
N VAL A 52 0.71 -2.37 -5.91
CA VAL A 52 -0.11 -2.26 -7.12
C VAL A 52 -0.46 -3.64 -7.66
N PHE A 53 0.52 -4.53 -7.76
CA PHE A 53 0.31 -5.90 -8.22
C PHE A 53 -0.64 -6.67 -7.29
N ALA A 54 -0.37 -6.67 -5.98
CA ALA A 54 -1.20 -7.38 -5.01
C ALA A 54 -2.64 -6.83 -5.00
N TRP A 55 -2.81 -5.50 -5.05
CA TRP A 55 -4.11 -4.85 -5.08
C TRP A 55 -4.90 -5.19 -6.34
N THR A 56 -4.28 -5.10 -7.51
CA THR A 56 -4.92 -5.42 -8.79
C THR A 56 -5.33 -6.89 -8.88
N MET A 57 -4.52 -7.80 -8.32
CA MET A 57 -4.86 -9.23 -8.23
C MET A 57 -6.01 -9.50 -7.26
N ALA A 58 -6.07 -8.77 -6.14
CA ALA A 58 -7.11 -8.95 -5.13
C ALA A 58 -8.47 -8.39 -5.56
N VAL A 59 -8.48 -7.16 -6.10
CA VAL A 59 -9.71 -6.44 -6.46
C VAL A 59 -10.20 -6.81 -7.86
N ARG A 60 -9.30 -7.17 -8.78
CA ARG A 60 -9.57 -7.49 -10.20
C ARG A 60 -10.49 -6.46 -10.85
N PRO A 61 -10.09 -5.18 -10.89
CA PRO A 61 -10.93 -4.13 -11.46
C PRO A 61 -11.18 -4.41 -12.95
N PRO A 62 -12.37 -4.07 -13.49
CA PRO A 62 -12.71 -4.32 -14.89
C PRO A 62 -11.74 -3.65 -15.89
N ALA A 63 -11.11 -2.54 -15.46
CA ALA A 63 -10.11 -1.80 -16.24
C ALA A 63 -8.68 -2.06 -15.75
N LEU A 64 -8.35 -3.29 -15.37
CA LEU A 64 -7.06 -3.66 -14.75
C LEU A 64 -5.84 -3.01 -15.43
N PRO A 65 -5.63 -3.08 -16.76
CA PRO A 65 -4.45 -2.49 -17.39
C PRO A 65 -4.39 -0.96 -17.23
N VAL A 66 -5.53 -0.28 -17.29
CA VAL A 66 -5.59 1.19 -17.12
C VAL A 66 -5.30 1.56 -15.66
N VAL A 67 -5.93 0.87 -14.72
CA VAL A 67 -5.71 1.10 -13.28
C VAL A 67 -4.26 0.84 -12.90
N ALA A 68 -3.68 -0.28 -13.36
CA ALA A 68 -2.29 -0.61 -13.09
C ALA A 68 -1.32 0.41 -13.72
N ALA A 69 -1.54 0.80 -14.98
CA ALA A 69 -0.69 1.78 -15.65
C ALA A 69 -0.72 3.14 -14.96
N VAL A 70 -1.92 3.64 -14.62
CA VAL A 70 -2.07 4.89 -13.87
C VAL A 70 -1.35 4.79 -12.52
N ALA A 71 -1.53 3.68 -11.79
CA ALA A 71 -0.90 3.48 -10.49
C ALA A 71 0.64 3.50 -10.57
N VAL A 72 1.24 2.84 -11.58
CA VAL A 72 2.70 2.81 -11.78
C VAL A 72 3.24 4.19 -12.14
N VAL A 73 2.55 4.92 -13.03
CA VAL A 73 2.95 6.29 -13.39
C VAL A 73 2.86 7.22 -12.19
N VAL A 74 1.78 7.14 -11.40
CA VAL A 74 1.62 7.93 -10.17
C VAL A 74 2.68 7.56 -9.14
N ALA A 75 3.05 6.28 -9.02
CA ALA A 75 4.13 5.83 -8.13
C ALA A 75 5.46 6.52 -8.47
N GLY A 76 5.88 6.44 -9.74
CA GLY A 76 7.11 7.08 -10.17
C GLY A 76 7.08 8.61 -10.02
N ALA A 77 5.94 9.25 -10.35
CA ALA A 77 5.77 10.69 -10.19
C ALA A 77 5.79 11.11 -8.71
N ALA A 78 5.16 10.33 -7.82
CA ALA A 78 5.14 10.60 -6.38
C ALA A 78 6.54 10.46 -5.76
N ASP A 79 7.28 9.41 -6.13
CA ASP A 79 8.65 9.22 -5.64
C ASP A 79 9.61 10.29 -6.17
N ALA A 80 9.46 10.68 -7.44
CA ALA A 80 10.20 11.80 -8.00
C ALA A 80 9.88 13.12 -7.26
N ALA A 81 8.59 13.39 -7.01
CA ALA A 81 8.17 14.57 -6.25
C ALA A 81 8.64 14.55 -4.80
N ALA A 82 8.81 13.35 -4.21
CA ALA A 82 9.33 13.18 -2.85
C ALA A 82 10.86 13.32 -2.75
N ALA A 83 11.60 12.78 -3.75
CA ALA A 83 13.06 12.67 -3.69
C ALA A 83 13.82 13.86 -4.32
N LEU A 84 13.33 14.41 -5.44
CA LEU A 84 14.08 15.40 -6.24
C LEU A 84 14.12 16.82 -5.64
N PRO A 85 13.05 17.39 -5.06
CA PRO A 85 13.07 18.76 -4.55
C PRO A 85 14.10 18.94 -3.43
N ARG A 86 14.74 20.12 -3.38
CA ARG A 86 15.73 20.42 -2.32
C ARG A 86 15.08 20.47 -0.93
N ILE A 87 13.86 21.00 -0.84
CA ILE A 87 13.10 21.11 0.42
C ILE A 87 12.13 19.94 0.51
N ALA A 88 12.12 19.25 1.65
CA ALA A 88 11.17 18.19 1.94
C ALA A 88 9.79 18.80 2.18
N ALA A 89 8.81 18.46 1.36
CA ALA A 89 7.44 18.95 1.49
C ALA A 89 6.44 17.88 1.03
N LEU A 90 5.31 17.76 1.75
CA LEU A 90 4.23 16.84 1.39
C LEU A 90 3.27 17.43 0.35
N GLY A 91 3.25 18.75 0.19
CA GLY A 91 2.35 19.45 -0.75
C GLY A 91 2.40 18.90 -2.18
N PRO A 92 3.59 18.72 -2.80
CA PRO A 92 3.70 18.14 -4.13
C PRO A 92 3.03 16.78 -4.30
N LEU A 93 3.02 15.94 -3.25
CA LEU A 93 2.36 14.63 -3.28
C LEU A 93 0.84 14.75 -3.41
N GLY A 94 0.25 15.79 -2.81
CA GLY A 94 -1.19 16.08 -2.96
C GLY A 94 -1.53 16.42 -4.42
N TYR A 95 -0.72 17.19 -5.11
CA TYR A 95 -0.91 17.49 -6.54
C TYR A 95 -0.74 16.24 -7.40
N VAL A 96 0.22 15.38 -7.10
CA VAL A 96 0.40 14.10 -7.82
C VAL A 96 -0.80 13.18 -7.61
N ALA A 97 -1.33 13.11 -6.37
CA ALA A 97 -2.54 12.33 -6.08
C ALA A 97 -3.74 12.85 -6.87
N ALA A 98 -3.97 14.15 -6.86
CA ALA A 98 -5.07 14.79 -7.59
C ALA A 98 -4.94 14.55 -9.11
N ALA A 99 -3.75 14.78 -9.67
CA ALA A 99 -3.47 14.52 -11.08
C ALA A 99 -3.67 13.05 -11.45
N GLY A 100 -3.17 12.13 -10.62
CA GLY A 100 -3.35 10.69 -10.81
C GLY A 100 -4.82 10.27 -10.81
N PHE A 101 -5.61 10.85 -9.92
CA PHE A 101 -7.06 10.62 -9.89
C PHE A 101 -7.74 11.16 -11.15
N VAL A 102 -7.43 12.40 -11.58
CA VAL A 102 -7.98 12.99 -12.82
C VAL A 102 -7.63 12.13 -14.03
N VAL A 103 -6.38 11.70 -14.15
CA VAL A 103 -5.94 10.81 -15.25
C VAL A 103 -6.68 9.47 -15.20
N GLY A 104 -6.89 8.93 -14.00
CA GLY A 104 -7.69 7.72 -13.79
C GLY A 104 -9.14 7.89 -14.26
N VAL A 105 -9.78 9.00 -13.91
CA VAL A 105 -11.14 9.33 -14.38
C VAL A 105 -11.19 9.47 -15.89
N LEU A 106 -10.27 10.24 -16.48
CA LEU A 106 -10.19 10.41 -17.94
C LEU A 106 -9.95 9.07 -18.65
N GLY A 107 -9.08 8.23 -18.12
CA GLY A 107 -8.82 6.88 -18.63
C GLY A 107 -10.08 5.99 -18.64
N GLN A 108 -10.95 6.14 -17.64
CA GLN A 108 -12.25 5.44 -17.62
C GLN A 108 -13.25 6.04 -18.62
N LEU A 109 -13.26 7.37 -18.79
CA LEU A 109 -14.16 8.03 -19.74
C LEU A 109 -13.85 7.71 -21.21
N VAL A 110 -12.58 7.60 -21.57
CA VAL A 110 -12.14 7.21 -22.92
C VAL A 110 -12.51 5.76 -23.24
N ARG A 111 -12.71 4.95 -22.21
CA ARG A 111 -13.05 3.54 -22.35
C ARG A 111 -14.51 3.37 -22.78
N ARG A 112 -14.73 2.97 -24.03
CA ARG A 112 -16.07 2.81 -24.62
C ARG A 112 -16.78 1.51 -24.22
N LYS A 113 -16.07 0.49 -23.72
CA LYS A 113 -16.59 -0.84 -23.36
C LYS A 113 -16.76 -0.96 -21.86
N ASP A 114 -17.79 -1.69 -21.41
CA ASP A 114 -18.05 -2.05 -20.00
C ASP A 114 -18.30 -0.88 -19.04
N ARG A 115 -19.23 0.01 -19.39
CA ARG A 115 -19.62 1.14 -18.55
C ARG A 115 -20.34 0.74 -17.26
N ALA A 116 -20.86 -0.49 -17.16
CA ALA A 116 -21.67 -0.94 -16.04
C ALA A 116 -20.92 -0.97 -14.69
N ARG A 117 -19.55 -0.99 -14.70
CA ARG A 117 -18.72 -1.08 -13.49
C ARG A 117 -17.67 0.03 -13.39
N VAL A 118 -17.98 1.20 -13.91
CA VAL A 118 -17.05 2.36 -13.87
C VAL A 118 -16.78 2.77 -12.42
N THR A 119 -17.79 2.76 -11.56
CA THR A 119 -17.66 3.11 -10.14
C THR A 119 -16.67 2.21 -9.42
N ASP A 120 -16.70 0.89 -9.67
CA ASP A 120 -15.76 -0.06 -9.08
C ASP A 120 -14.31 0.23 -9.50
N SER A 121 -14.12 0.55 -10.79
CA SER A 121 -12.81 0.91 -11.33
C SER A 121 -12.30 2.25 -10.79
N LEU A 122 -13.18 3.24 -10.62
CA LEU A 122 -12.82 4.54 -10.04
C LEU A 122 -12.47 4.40 -8.55
N GLY A 123 -13.26 3.65 -7.79
CA GLY A 123 -12.96 3.35 -6.39
C GLY A 123 -11.62 2.63 -6.23
N ALA A 124 -11.36 1.63 -7.07
CA ALA A 124 -10.07 0.94 -7.09
C ALA A 124 -8.91 1.87 -7.45
N THR A 125 -9.09 2.77 -8.44
CA THR A 125 -8.08 3.75 -8.83
C THR A 125 -7.79 4.73 -7.71
N LEU A 126 -8.83 5.26 -7.05
CA LEU A 126 -8.66 6.18 -5.92
C LEU A 126 -7.86 5.53 -4.79
N LEU A 127 -8.26 4.34 -4.37
CA LEU A 127 -7.60 3.65 -3.26
C LEU A 127 -6.14 3.30 -3.56
N ILE A 128 -5.85 2.87 -4.80
CA ILE A 128 -4.48 2.53 -5.19
C ILE A 128 -3.59 3.79 -5.31
N VAL A 129 -4.13 4.90 -5.82
CA VAL A 129 -3.43 6.20 -5.89
C VAL A 129 -3.10 6.71 -4.50
N VAL A 130 -4.08 6.69 -3.58
CA VAL A 130 -3.87 7.09 -2.18
C VAL A 130 -2.82 6.20 -1.51
N GLY A 131 -2.89 4.89 -1.70
CA GLY A 131 -1.92 3.94 -1.15
C GLY A 131 -0.50 4.18 -1.66
N VAL A 132 -0.34 4.38 -2.97
CA VAL A 132 0.96 4.67 -3.60
C VAL A 132 1.54 5.98 -3.07
N VAL A 133 0.75 7.05 -2.99
CA VAL A 133 1.18 8.35 -2.46
C VAL A 133 1.51 8.27 -0.96
N ALA A 134 0.78 7.46 -0.20
CA ALA A 134 1.11 7.20 1.21
C ALA A 134 2.49 6.54 1.36
N PHE A 135 2.87 5.59 0.50
CA PHE A 135 4.23 5.05 0.50
C PHE A 135 5.28 6.10 0.14
N ALA A 136 5.03 6.94 -0.89
CA ALA A 136 5.95 8.01 -1.27
C ALA A 136 6.15 9.05 -0.15
N SER A 137 5.17 9.25 0.74
CA SER A 137 5.32 10.12 1.90
C SER A 137 6.44 9.68 2.86
N LEU A 138 6.75 8.37 2.92
CA LEU A 138 7.88 7.85 3.69
C LEU A 138 9.22 8.42 3.21
N VAL A 139 9.37 8.64 1.89
CA VAL A 139 10.57 9.27 1.32
C VAL A 139 10.70 10.73 1.78
N VAL A 140 9.59 11.47 1.83
CA VAL A 140 9.60 12.85 2.36
C VAL A 140 9.91 12.85 3.85
N LEU A 141 9.26 11.97 4.62
CA LEU A 141 9.43 11.88 6.08
C LEU A 141 10.85 11.48 6.47
N SER A 142 11.48 10.57 5.71
CA SER A 142 12.87 10.17 5.96
C SER A 142 13.89 11.32 5.82
N ARG A 143 13.50 12.47 5.24
CA ARG A 143 14.31 13.67 5.06
C ARG A 143 14.20 14.66 6.22
N ILE A 144 13.30 14.39 7.16
CA ILE A 144 13.03 15.25 8.33
C ILE A 144 13.31 14.42 9.59
N PRO A 145 14.15 14.87 10.54
CA PRO A 145 14.53 14.06 11.71
C PRO A 145 13.32 13.52 12.50
N ILE A 146 12.33 14.36 12.79
CA ILE A 146 11.09 13.98 13.48
C ILE A 146 10.28 13.01 12.60
N GLY A 147 10.24 13.25 11.29
CA GLY A 147 9.54 12.38 10.32
C GLY A 147 10.15 10.98 10.25
N THR A 148 11.47 10.86 10.32
CA THR A 148 12.16 9.56 10.36
C THR A 148 11.76 8.77 11.61
N GLN A 149 11.76 9.40 12.79
CA GLN A 149 11.34 8.74 14.04
C GLN A 149 9.87 8.30 13.98
N ALA A 150 8.98 9.19 13.53
CA ALA A 150 7.56 8.88 13.37
C ALA A 150 7.36 7.71 12.40
N SER A 151 8.05 7.71 11.25
CA SER A 151 7.97 6.63 10.26
C SER A 151 8.42 5.29 10.84
N HIS A 152 9.52 5.25 11.60
CA HIS A 152 10.00 4.02 12.25
C HIS A 152 8.98 3.47 13.23
N VAL A 153 8.40 4.33 14.09
CA VAL A 153 7.39 3.91 15.07
C VAL A 153 6.13 3.39 14.36
N CYS A 154 5.62 4.15 13.38
CA CYS A 154 4.42 3.76 12.64
C CYS A 154 4.62 2.47 11.83
N LEU A 155 5.75 2.29 11.16
CA LEU A 155 6.06 1.08 10.41
C LEU A 155 6.23 -0.12 11.33
N ALA A 156 6.93 0.05 12.47
CA ALA A 156 7.09 -1.02 13.46
C ALA A 156 5.75 -1.42 14.05
N ALA A 157 4.93 -0.45 14.49
CA ALA A 157 3.61 -0.71 15.04
C ALA A 157 2.72 -1.44 14.01
N THR A 158 2.68 -0.96 12.76
CA THR A 158 1.89 -1.59 11.70
C THR A 158 2.37 -3.01 11.38
N ALA A 159 3.68 -3.23 11.29
CA ALA A 159 4.24 -4.54 11.01
C ALA A 159 3.93 -5.54 12.13
N VAL A 160 4.06 -5.11 13.40
CA VAL A 160 3.72 -5.92 14.59
C VAL A 160 2.22 -6.19 14.62
N ALA A 161 1.38 -5.18 14.45
CA ALA A 161 -0.07 -5.33 14.44
C ALA A 161 -0.53 -6.34 13.38
N LEU A 162 -0.03 -6.23 12.13
CA LEU A 162 -0.33 -7.17 11.06
C LEU A 162 0.18 -8.59 11.35
N ALA A 163 1.39 -8.71 11.89
CA ALA A 163 1.94 -10.01 12.25
C ALA A 163 1.12 -10.68 13.36
N VAL A 164 0.82 -9.95 14.43
CA VAL A 164 -0.01 -10.43 15.55
C VAL A 164 -1.39 -10.83 15.06
N ALA A 165 -2.08 -9.96 14.30
CA ALA A 165 -3.39 -10.25 13.74
C ALA A 165 -3.39 -11.56 12.92
N ARG A 166 -2.39 -11.76 12.07
CA ARG A 166 -2.29 -12.95 11.22
C ARG A 166 -1.91 -14.22 11.97
N LEU A 167 -1.03 -14.10 12.96
CA LEU A 167 -0.68 -15.24 13.82
C LEU A 167 -1.89 -15.64 14.67
N THR A 168 -2.61 -14.67 15.23
CA THR A 168 -3.84 -14.93 15.98
C THR A 168 -4.89 -15.61 15.10
N ASP A 169 -5.11 -15.16 13.87
CA ASP A 169 -5.99 -15.83 12.90
C ASP A 169 -5.57 -17.30 12.62
N ALA A 170 -4.25 -17.58 12.62
CA ALA A 170 -3.75 -18.94 12.41
C ALA A 170 -4.00 -19.87 13.60
N VAL A 171 -3.94 -19.34 14.83
CA VAL A 171 -4.09 -20.10 16.09
C VAL A 171 -5.53 -20.12 16.55
N LEU A 172 -6.22 -18.97 16.54
CA LEU A 172 -7.59 -18.78 17.04
C LEU A 172 -8.52 -18.27 15.93
N PRO A 173 -8.93 -19.17 15.00
CA PRO A 173 -9.79 -18.78 13.87
C PRO A 173 -11.24 -18.51 14.28
N TRP A 174 -11.63 -18.70 15.52
CA TRP A 174 -12.98 -18.53 16.06
C TRP A 174 -13.00 -17.54 17.24
N PRO A 175 -14.08 -16.72 17.43
CA PRO A 175 -15.26 -16.57 16.55
C PRO A 175 -14.91 -15.86 15.23
N ARG A 176 -15.63 -16.19 14.15
CA ARG A 176 -15.44 -15.54 12.83
C ARG A 176 -16.26 -14.27 12.74
N MET A 177 -15.74 -13.27 12.02
CA MET A 177 -16.46 -12.01 11.75
C MET A 177 -17.66 -12.23 10.83
N ALA A 178 -17.50 -13.08 9.81
CA ALA A 178 -18.58 -13.49 8.90
C ALA A 178 -18.21 -14.83 8.24
N PRO A 179 -19.22 -15.65 7.82
CA PRO A 179 -18.94 -16.94 7.19
C PRO A 179 -18.08 -16.88 5.92
N GLN A 180 -18.18 -15.76 5.18
CA GLN A 180 -17.45 -15.55 3.93
C GLN A 180 -16.03 -14.98 4.14
N VAL A 181 -15.71 -14.53 5.35
CA VAL A 181 -14.40 -13.92 5.66
C VAL A 181 -13.51 -14.95 6.33
N PRO A 182 -12.35 -15.30 5.73
CA PRO A 182 -11.41 -16.26 6.30
C PRO A 182 -10.57 -15.64 7.43
N ARG A 183 -11.18 -14.85 8.32
CA ARG A 183 -10.54 -14.18 9.45
C ARG A 183 -11.34 -14.35 10.73
N GLY A 184 -10.64 -14.53 11.84
CA GLY A 184 -11.22 -14.53 13.17
C GLY A 184 -11.41 -13.10 13.70
N ALA A 185 -12.43 -12.91 14.56
CA ALA A 185 -12.60 -11.64 15.27
C ALA A 185 -11.42 -11.36 16.24
N ALA A 186 -10.85 -12.41 16.82
CA ALA A 186 -9.71 -12.31 17.72
C ALA A 186 -8.47 -11.69 17.04
N GLY A 187 -8.19 -12.04 15.78
CA GLY A 187 -7.08 -11.47 15.02
C GLY A 187 -7.22 -9.97 14.73
N VAL A 188 -8.47 -9.49 14.57
CA VAL A 188 -8.74 -8.07 14.35
C VAL A 188 -8.61 -7.26 15.64
N VAL A 189 -8.97 -7.84 16.79
CA VAL A 189 -8.87 -7.16 18.10
C VAL A 189 -7.44 -7.16 18.62
N ALA A 190 -6.66 -8.21 18.32
CA ALA A 190 -5.29 -8.35 18.80
C ALA A 190 -4.26 -7.54 18.00
N GLY A 191 -4.52 -7.22 16.72
CA GLY A 191 -3.67 -6.41 15.85
C GLY A 191 -4.18 -4.99 15.72
#